data_a99f34c6d70f7fbd0cb21d4e323f1aba
#
_entry.id   a99f34c6d70f7fbd0cb21d4e323f1aba
#
_cell.length_a   1.000
_cell.length_b   1.000
_cell.length_c   1.000
_cell.angle_alpha   90.00
_cell.angle_beta   90.00
_cell.angle_gamma   90.00
#
_symmetry.space_group_name_H-M   'P 1'
#
loop_
_entity.id
_entity.type
_entity.pdbx_description
1 polymer ?
#
loop_
_entity_poly.entity_id
_entity_poly.type
_entity_poly.pdbx_seq_one_letter_code
_entity_poly.pdbx_strand_id
1 'polypeptide(L)'
;MPGCAGDVMTGVPHSSVGVNERPPSSGRIQTALRDRELESFGTPDPRILVCGCGGSGNNTMNRITHIGVEGAITVAINTDKQHLDHTRAMQKLLVGRHITRGLGAGGDPIMGRRCAEAGRDVISKIVSGADLVFVTAGLGGGTGTGIAPIVAEEARRAGALVVAIVTTPFDVERKQRMNRALEGLQLLEKETDAVLVLDNNRLLHFVPNMPLDEAFSIMDQLIAEIVKGVVETITLPSLINLDFADVRTIMKGGGVTMMLYGESDQGPEEVVHESLNHPLLDIDIEGATGALIHVTGGPYMTLEQANQVCDLMTSKLSPTAQVIFGARHDPAFGDTIKVMSLSLIHI
;
A
#
# COMPACT_ATOMS: atom_id res chain seq x y z
N MET A 1 -53.85 -69.54 32.54
CA MET A 1 -55.27 -69.32 32.84
C MET A 1 -55.66 -67.93 32.60
N PRO A 2 -56.87 -67.69 32.16
CA PRO A 2 -57.35 -67.51 30.84
C PRO A 2 -57.84 -66.06 30.70
N GLY A 3 -58.21 -65.58 29.65
CA GLY A 3 -59.09 -65.96 28.59
C GLY A 3 -59.51 -64.78 27.76
N CYS A 4 -59.92 -65.19 26.63
CA CYS A 4 -61.05 -64.69 25.83
C CYS A 4 -61.09 -63.28 25.31
N ALA A 5 -60.90 -63.15 24.05
CA ALA A 5 -61.85 -63.36 22.94
C ALA A 5 -62.71 -62.11 22.65
N GLY A 6 -62.79 -61.73 21.42
CA GLY A 6 -63.79 -60.86 20.87
C GLY A 6 -63.44 -60.29 19.53
N ASP A 7 -63.77 -61.06 18.48
CA ASP A 7 -63.90 -60.57 17.09
C ASP A 7 -64.74 -59.30 16.97
N VAL A 8 -64.51 -58.50 15.94
CA VAL A 8 -65.43 -58.27 14.83
C VAL A 8 -64.78 -57.43 13.72
N MET A 9 -64.90 -57.96 12.53
CA MET A 9 -64.60 -57.38 11.21
C MET A 9 -65.31 -56.05 10.97
N THR A 10 -64.70 -55.15 10.22
CA THR A 10 -65.22 -54.70 8.91
C THR A 10 -64.38 -53.50 8.37
N GLY A 11 -64.07 -53.59 7.12
CA GLY A 11 -64.13 -52.49 6.21
C GLY A 11 -62.80 -51.87 5.72
N VAL A 12 -62.31 -52.42 4.61
CA VAL A 12 -61.39 -51.68 3.70
C VAL A 12 -62.15 -50.58 3.01
N PRO A 13 -61.52 -49.38 2.78
CA PRO A 13 -61.18 -49.13 1.37
C PRO A 13 -59.76 -48.61 1.14
N HIS A 14 -59.23 -49.09 0.05
CA HIS A 14 -58.06 -48.59 -0.64
C HIS A 14 -58.14 -47.07 -0.92
N SER A 15 -57.11 -46.31 -0.55
CA SER A 15 -56.77 -45.08 -1.25
C SER A 15 -55.25 -45.07 -1.48
N SER A 16 -54.89 -45.32 -2.71
CA SER A 16 -53.57 -45.10 -3.31
C SER A 16 -53.24 -43.62 -3.27
N VAL A 17 -52.31 -43.22 -2.39
CA VAL A 17 -51.63 -41.93 -2.51
C VAL A 17 -50.37 -42.15 -3.29
N GLY A 18 -50.42 -41.86 -4.58
CA GLY A 18 -49.28 -41.74 -5.43
C GLY A 18 -48.41 -40.56 -4.98
N VAL A 19 -47.21 -40.85 -4.46
CA VAL A 19 -46.18 -39.86 -4.26
C VAL A 19 -45.67 -39.46 -5.64
N ASN A 20 -46.18 -38.32 -6.11
CA ASN A 20 -45.73 -37.71 -7.36
C ASN A 20 -44.54 -36.88 -7.02
N GLU A 21 -43.34 -37.48 -6.92
CA GLU A 21 -42.07 -36.78 -6.89
C GLU A 21 -41.82 -36.16 -8.27
N ARG A 22 -42.24 -34.88 -8.38
CA ARG A 22 -41.80 -34.09 -9.53
C ARG A 22 -40.30 -33.87 -9.42
N PRO A 23 -39.53 -34.12 -10.48
CA PRO A 23 -38.10 -33.81 -10.50
C PRO A 23 -37.95 -32.29 -10.27
N PRO A 24 -36.91 -31.82 -9.56
CA PRO A 24 -36.70 -30.39 -9.29
C PRO A 24 -36.66 -29.66 -10.61
N SER A 25 -37.49 -28.62 -10.71
CA SER A 25 -37.62 -27.81 -11.91
C SER A 25 -36.25 -27.26 -12.34
N SER A 26 -35.95 -27.39 -13.63
CA SER A 26 -34.70 -26.91 -14.25
C SER A 26 -34.29 -25.48 -13.89
N GLY A 27 -35.23 -24.65 -13.44
CA GLY A 27 -34.99 -23.31 -12.93
C GLY A 27 -34.18 -23.23 -11.65
N ARG A 28 -34.33 -24.18 -10.71
CA ARG A 28 -33.51 -24.19 -9.47
C ARG A 28 -32.06 -24.59 -9.71
N ILE A 29 -31.81 -25.47 -10.69
CA ILE A 29 -30.43 -25.84 -11.07
C ILE A 29 -29.75 -24.68 -11.80
N GLN A 30 -30.46 -23.95 -12.67
CA GLN A 30 -29.95 -22.79 -13.36
C GLN A 30 -29.65 -21.61 -12.41
N THR A 31 -30.49 -21.41 -11.39
CA THR A 31 -30.23 -20.38 -10.37
C THR A 31 -29.00 -20.75 -9.54
N ALA A 32 -28.88 -22.01 -9.09
CA ALA A 32 -27.71 -22.46 -8.33
C ALA A 32 -26.41 -22.46 -9.14
N LEU A 33 -26.48 -22.72 -10.45
CA LEU A 33 -25.32 -22.57 -11.34
C LEU A 33 -24.93 -21.11 -11.57
N ARG A 34 -25.93 -20.23 -11.70
CA ARG A 34 -25.73 -18.80 -11.84
C ARG A 34 -25.15 -18.16 -10.56
N ASP A 35 -25.58 -18.63 -9.39
CA ASP A 35 -25.04 -18.20 -8.10
C ASP A 35 -23.59 -18.70 -7.92
N ARG A 36 -23.25 -19.91 -8.40
CA ARG A 36 -21.88 -20.42 -8.43
C ARG A 36 -20.98 -19.68 -9.42
N GLU A 37 -21.50 -19.28 -10.58
CA GLU A 37 -20.76 -18.43 -11.53
C GLU A 37 -20.55 -17.01 -10.99
N LEU A 38 -21.48 -16.47 -10.20
CA LEU A 38 -21.33 -15.19 -9.50
C LEU A 38 -20.34 -15.27 -8.33
N GLU A 39 -20.27 -16.41 -7.63
CA GLU A 39 -19.27 -16.66 -6.57
C GLU A 39 -17.84 -16.83 -7.13
N SER A 40 -17.68 -17.15 -8.41
CA SER A 40 -16.36 -17.26 -9.05
C SER A 40 -15.83 -15.98 -9.67
N PHE A 41 -16.63 -14.90 -9.75
CA PHE A 41 -16.22 -13.55 -10.08
C PHE A 41 -15.83 -12.78 -8.80
N GLY A 42 -14.89 -13.31 -8.00
CA GLY A 42 -14.12 -12.48 -7.10
C GLY A 42 -13.47 -11.40 -7.94
N THR A 43 -13.64 -10.12 -7.58
CA THR A 43 -12.84 -9.04 -8.17
C THR A 43 -11.39 -9.46 -8.08
N PRO A 44 -10.65 -9.53 -9.20
CA PRO A 44 -9.26 -9.95 -9.14
C PRO A 44 -8.52 -9.03 -8.17
N ASP A 45 -7.67 -9.61 -7.34
CA ASP A 45 -6.83 -8.83 -6.43
C ASP A 45 -6.09 -7.74 -7.21
N PRO A 46 -6.05 -6.49 -6.69
CA PRO A 46 -5.39 -5.40 -7.40
C PRO A 46 -3.91 -5.72 -7.60
N ARG A 47 -3.42 -5.49 -8.80
CA ARG A 47 -2.01 -5.67 -9.13
C ARG A 47 -1.20 -4.48 -8.64
N ILE A 48 -0.44 -4.69 -7.57
CA ILE A 48 0.36 -3.66 -6.91
C ILE A 48 1.85 -3.84 -7.25
N LEU A 49 2.51 -2.77 -7.69
CA LEU A 49 3.94 -2.74 -7.93
C LEU A 49 4.64 -1.77 -6.98
N VAL A 50 5.84 -2.12 -6.54
CA VAL A 50 6.74 -1.23 -5.81
C VAL A 50 8.03 -1.09 -6.59
N CYS A 51 8.27 0.10 -7.15
CA CYS A 51 9.40 0.41 -8.01
C CYS A 51 10.45 1.23 -7.26
N GLY A 52 11.58 0.61 -6.93
CA GLY A 52 12.73 1.30 -6.32
C GLY A 52 13.68 1.86 -7.38
N CYS A 53 13.81 3.19 -7.44
CA CYS A 53 14.58 3.90 -8.44
C CYS A 53 15.92 4.40 -7.88
N GLY A 54 17.02 3.96 -8.48
CA GLY A 54 18.38 4.35 -8.08
C GLY A 54 18.86 3.69 -6.78
N GLY A 55 19.95 4.20 -6.21
CA GLY A 55 20.60 3.58 -5.06
C GLY A 55 19.69 3.51 -3.82
N SER A 56 19.17 4.64 -3.37
CA SER A 56 18.29 4.69 -2.19
C SER A 56 17.02 3.85 -2.41
N GLY A 57 16.30 4.03 -3.53
CA GLY A 57 15.13 3.21 -3.83
C GLY A 57 15.44 1.70 -3.86
N ASN A 58 16.62 1.30 -4.34
CA ASN A 58 17.05 -0.10 -4.32
C ASN A 58 17.35 -0.61 -2.89
N ASN A 59 17.87 0.24 -1.99
CA ASN A 59 18.02 -0.11 -0.58
C ASN A 59 16.66 -0.34 0.08
N THR A 60 15.70 0.53 -0.21
CA THR A 60 14.31 0.34 0.21
C THR A 60 13.73 -0.99 -0.31
N MET A 61 14.04 -1.40 -1.55
CA MET A 61 13.63 -2.73 -2.05
C MET A 61 14.23 -3.88 -1.25
N ASN A 62 15.50 -3.77 -0.84
CA ASN A 62 16.13 -4.75 0.05
C ASN A 62 15.35 -4.87 1.37
N ARG A 63 14.93 -3.74 1.93
CA ARG A 63 14.20 -3.70 3.19
C ARG A 63 12.79 -4.27 3.04
N ILE A 64 12.04 -3.85 2.02
CA ILE A 64 10.70 -4.38 1.70
C ILE A 64 10.74 -5.90 1.52
N THR A 65 11.75 -6.42 0.81
CA THR A 65 11.92 -7.86 0.62
C THR A 65 12.26 -8.58 1.93
N HIS A 66 12.99 -7.91 2.84
CA HIS A 66 13.36 -8.48 4.14
C HIS A 66 12.17 -8.59 5.10
N ILE A 67 11.34 -7.55 5.20
CA ILE A 67 10.17 -7.55 6.09
C ILE A 67 8.99 -8.35 5.51
N GLY A 68 9.05 -8.67 4.22
CA GLY A 68 7.98 -9.35 3.50
C GLY A 68 6.75 -8.45 3.30
N VAL A 69 6.40 -8.19 2.05
CA VAL A 69 5.16 -7.49 1.68
C VAL A 69 4.37 -8.43 0.78
N GLU A 70 3.30 -8.98 1.32
CA GLU A 70 2.42 -9.87 0.56
C GLU A 70 1.49 -9.08 -0.36
N GLY A 71 1.27 -9.57 -1.56
CA GLY A 71 0.37 -8.91 -2.53
C GLY A 71 1.01 -7.85 -3.42
N ALA A 72 2.32 -7.52 -3.28
CA ALA A 72 3.00 -6.58 -4.15
C ALA A 72 4.20 -7.18 -4.89
N ILE A 73 4.42 -6.73 -6.12
CA ILE A 73 5.58 -7.09 -6.95
C ILE A 73 6.66 -6.03 -6.80
N THR A 74 7.84 -6.42 -6.33
CA THR A 74 8.98 -5.51 -6.16
C THR A 74 9.82 -5.43 -7.43
N VAL A 75 10.15 -4.20 -7.85
CA VAL A 75 10.94 -3.90 -9.06
C VAL A 75 12.08 -2.95 -8.70
N ALA A 76 13.32 -3.38 -8.90
CA ALA A 76 14.49 -2.54 -8.72
C ALA A 76 14.96 -1.99 -10.08
N ILE A 77 15.08 -0.66 -10.19
CA ILE A 77 15.50 0.02 -11.43
C ILE A 77 16.73 0.86 -11.16
N ASN A 78 17.80 0.64 -11.92
CA ASN A 78 19.06 1.35 -11.71
C ASN A 78 19.84 1.54 -13.03
N THR A 79 20.77 2.50 -13.03
CA THR A 79 21.82 2.69 -14.05
C THR A 79 23.15 2.07 -13.64
N ASP A 80 23.28 1.67 -12.36
CA ASP A 80 24.45 1.00 -11.78
C ASP A 80 24.19 -0.51 -11.69
N LYS A 81 24.98 -1.26 -12.46
CA LYS A 81 24.86 -2.72 -12.53
C LYS A 81 25.28 -3.39 -11.22
N GLN A 82 26.40 -2.94 -10.62
CA GLN A 82 26.94 -3.55 -9.42
C GLN A 82 25.94 -3.42 -8.25
N HIS A 83 25.39 -2.23 -8.07
CA HIS A 83 24.38 -1.99 -7.04
C HIS A 83 23.11 -2.83 -7.30
N LEU A 84 22.66 -2.89 -8.55
CA LEU A 84 21.47 -3.66 -8.93
C LEU A 84 21.65 -5.17 -8.73
N ASP A 85 22.85 -5.72 -8.99
CA ASP A 85 23.14 -7.13 -8.78
C ASP A 85 22.98 -7.53 -7.30
N HIS A 86 23.34 -6.65 -6.36
CA HIS A 86 23.21 -6.87 -4.91
C HIS A 86 21.81 -6.54 -4.35
N THR A 87 20.97 -5.89 -5.12
CA THR A 87 19.60 -5.55 -4.69
C THR A 87 18.72 -6.80 -4.70
N ARG A 88 17.88 -6.95 -3.68
CA ARG A 88 16.86 -7.99 -3.61
C ARG A 88 15.53 -7.42 -4.09
N ALA A 89 15.01 -7.93 -5.18
CA ALA A 89 13.71 -7.59 -5.75
C ALA A 89 13.25 -8.74 -6.66
N MET A 90 11.95 -8.88 -6.86
CA MET A 90 11.39 -9.90 -7.76
C MET A 90 11.80 -9.64 -9.21
N GLN A 91 11.88 -8.37 -9.60
CA GLN A 91 12.32 -7.95 -10.92
C GLN A 91 13.44 -6.92 -10.81
N LYS A 92 14.39 -6.97 -11.72
CA LYS A 92 15.50 -6.02 -11.77
C LYS A 92 15.66 -5.49 -13.19
N LEU A 93 15.74 -4.16 -13.33
CA LEU A 93 15.90 -3.49 -14.62
C LEU A 93 17.13 -2.58 -14.61
N LEU A 94 18.13 -2.91 -15.43
CA LEU A 94 19.25 -2.03 -15.72
C LEU A 94 18.91 -1.14 -16.93
N VAL A 95 18.71 0.16 -16.70
CA VAL A 95 18.41 1.12 -17.75
C VAL A 95 19.67 1.84 -18.24
N GLY A 96 19.70 2.22 -19.51
CA GLY A 96 20.77 3.01 -20.11
C GLY A 96 22.13 2.31 -20.14
N ARG A 97 22.20 0.97 -20.25
CA ARG A 97 23.46 0.21 -20.30
C ARG A 97 24.44 0.69 -21.38
N HIS A 98 23.93 1.09 -22.53
CA HIS A 98 24.73 1.61 -23.64
C HIS A 98 25.18 3.08 -23.44
N ILE A 99 24.56 3.80 -22.50
CA ILE A 99 24.89 5.18 -22.16
C ILE A 99 25.92 5.23 -21.05
N THR A 100 25.65 4.57 -19.91
CA THR A 100 26.48 4.63 -18.69
C THR A 100 27.44 3.45 -18.55
N ARG A 101 27.34 2.43 -19.38
CA ARG A 101 28.08 1.15 -19.29
C ARG A 101 27.83 0.42 -17.95
N GLY A 102 26.73 0.76 -17.26
CA GLY A 102 26.40 0.20 -15.95
C GLY A 102 27.16 0.83 -14.77
N LEU A 103 27.75 2.01 -14.95
CA LEU A 103 28.55 2.71 -13.94
C LEU A 103 27.76 3.79 -13.18
N GLY A 104 26.42 3.83 -13.34
CA GLY A 104 25.61 4.84 -12.70
C GLY A 104 25.51 6.15 -13.50
N ALA A 105 24.69 7.09 -13.03
CA ALA A 105 24.44 8.38 -13.70
C ALA A 105 25.39 9.50 -13.22
N GLY A 106 26.39 9.23 -12.38
CA GLY A 106 27.40 10.20 -11.95
C GLY A 106 26.82 11.42 -11.18
N GLY A 107 25.68 11.29 -10.51
CA GLY A 107 25.03 12.39 -9.80
C GLY A 107 24.28 13.38 -10.71
N ASP A 108 24.17 13.08 -12.01
CA ASP A 108 23.46 13.92 -12.98
C ASP A 108 22.05 13.38 -13.28
N PRO A 109 20.97 14.11 -12.86
CA PRO A 109 19.59 13.69 -13.12
C PRO A 109 19.24 13.65 -14.62
N ILE A 110 19.86 14.50 -15.45
CA ILE A 110 19.64 14.51 -16.89
C ILE A 110 20.14 13.20 -17.49
N MET A 111 21.30 12.72 -17.03
CA MET A 111 21.83 11.43 -17.45
C MET A 111 20.91 10.29 -16.99
N GLY A 112 20.43 10.32 -15.74
CA GLY A 112 19.46 9.34 -15.23
C GLY A 112 18.19 9.30 -16.07
N ARG A 113 17.62 10.46 -16.40
CA ARG A 113 16.44 10.59 -17.26
C ARG A 113 16.67 10.02 -18.66
N ARG A 114 17.78 10.36 -19.31
CA ARG A 114 18.14 9.81 -20.63
C ARG A 114 18.24 8.28 -20.60
N CYS A 115 18.76 7.72 -19.52
CA CYS A 115 18.83 6.26 -19.35
C CYS A 115 17.43 5.64 -19.20
N ALA A 116 16.54 6.28 -18.46
CA ALA A 116 15.14 5.85 -18.31
C ALA A 116 14.39 5.93 -19.63
N GLU A 117 14.55 7.03 -20.38
CA GLU A 117 13.93 7.22 -21.70
C GLU A 117 14.39 6.15 -22.70
N ALA A 118 15.66 5.77 -22.69
CA ALA A 118 16.16 4.68 -23.50
C ALA A 118 15.61 3.29 -23.11
N GLY A 119 15.11 3.14 -21.89
CA GLY A 119 14.46 1.93 -21.37
C GLY A 119 12.93 2.03 -21.26
N ARG A 120 12.33 3.10 -21.77
CA ARG A 120 10.90 3.43 -21.60
C ARG A 120 9.96 2.29 -21.99
N ASP A 121 10.21 1.62 -23.12
CA ASP A 121 9.38 0.51 -23.58
C ASP A 121 9.37 -0.68 -22.59
N VAL A 122 10.49 -0.90 -21.89
CA VAL A 122 10.58 -1.97 -20.89
C VAL A 122 9.88 -1.53 -19.61
N ILE A 123 10.07 -0.28 -19.19
CA ILE A 123 9.37 0.29 -18.02
C ILE A 123 7.85 0.21 -18.26
N SER A 124 7.36 0.64 -19.42
CA SER A 124 5.95 0.59 -19.80
C SER A 124 5.39 -0.83 -19.73
N LYS A 125 6.13 -1.84 -20.19
CA LYS A 125 5.71 -3.25 -20.07
C LYS A 125 5.64 -3.74 -18.63
N ILE A 126 6.55 -3.30 -17.77
CA ILE A 126 6.57 -3.68 -16.35
C ILE A 126 5.34 -3.14 -15.63
N VAL A 127 5.01 -1.86 -15.84
CA VAL A 127 3.90 -1.18 -15.16
C VAL A 127 2.54 -1.43 -15.82
N SER A 128 2.52 -2.03 -17.01
CA SER A 128 1.27 -2.32 -17.75
C SER A 128 0.34 -3.23 -16.93
N GLY A 129 -0.93 -2.83 -16.81
CA GLY A 129 -1.93 -3.57 -16.06
C GLY A 129 -1.74 -3.53 -14.53
N ALA A 130 -0.92 -2.62 -14.01
CA ALA A 130 -0.88 -2.34 -12.59
C ALA A 130 -2.06 -1.43 -12.20
N ASP A 131 -2.66 -1.71 -11.04
CA ASP A 131 -3.71 -0.88 -10.45
C ASP A 131 -3.12 0.19 -9.54
N LEU A 132 -2.03 -0.15 -8.81
CA LEU A 132 -1.30 0.74 -7.92
C LEU A 132 0.21 0.59 -8.14
N VAL A 133 0.91 1.71 -8.26
CA VAL A 133 2.37 1.73 -8.38
C VAL A 133 2.97 2.67 -7.34
N PHE A 134 3.74 2.10 -6.42
CA PHE A 134 4.62 2.87 -5.55
C PHE A 134 5.94 3.15 -6.26
N VAL A 135 6.39 4.39 -6.23
CA VAL A 135 7.70 4.80 -6.76
C VAL A 135 8.55 5.32 -5.61
N THR A 136 9.62 4.60 -5.25
CA THR A 136 10.54 5.02 -4.18
C THR A 136 11.87 5.48 -4.74
N ALA A 137 12.38 6.61 -4.27
CA ALA A 137 13.65 7.17 -4.70
C ALA A 137 14.25 8.14 -3.68
N GLY A 138 15.58 8.18 -3.58
CA GLY A 138 16.28 9.28 -2.97
C GLY A 138 16.55 10.38 -4.01
N LEU A 139 16.02 11.56 -3.74
CA LEU A 139 16.17 12.72 -4.62
C LEU A 139 17.52 13.44 -4.42
N GLY A 140 17.92 14.23 -5.42
CA GLY A 140 19.18 14.97 -5.41
C GLY A 140 20.37 14.22 -6.02
N GLY A 141 20.25 12.87 -6.18
CA GLY A 141 21.18 12.06 -6.95
C GLY A 141 20.86 12.06 -8.44
N GLY A 142 21.68 11.34 -9.23
CA GLY A 142 21.46 11.27 -10.68
C GLY A 142 20.38 10.25 -11.07
N THR A 143 20.53 9.02 -10.61
CA THR A 143 19.70 7.89 -11.06
C THR A 143 18.26 8.01 -10.53
N GLY A 144 18.07 8.10 -9.20
CA GLY A 144 16.74 8.14 -8.60
C GLY A 144 15.93 9.34 -9.07
N THR A 145 16.53 10.53 -9.02
CA THR A 145 15.91 11.80 -9.44
C THR A 145 15.50 11.79 -10.92
N GLY A 146 16.32 11.17 -11.78
CA GLY A 146 16.05 11.13 -13.22
C GLY A 146 15.08 10.04 -13.65
N ILE A 147 15.10 8.88 -12.98
CA ILE A 147 14.29 7.70 -13.36
C ILE A 147 12.86 7.78 -12.80
N ALA A 148 12.72 8.18 -11.52
CA ALA A 148 11.44 8.12 -10.83
C ALA A 148 10.30 8.85 -11.56
N PRO A 149 10.47 10.07 -12.12
CA PRO A 149 9.42 10.73 -12.89
C PRO A 149 9.00 9.96 -14.15
N ILE A 150 9.94 9.27 -14.82
CA ILE A 150 9.63 8.47 -16.03
C ILE A 150 8.83 7.21 -15.66
N VAL A 151 9.18 6.56 -14.55
CA VAL A 151 8.43 5.40 -14.05
C VAL A 151 7.01 5.81 -13.67
N ALA A 152 6.86 6.95 -12.97
CA ALA A 152 5.56 7.51 -12.60
C ALA A 152 4.71 7.86 -13.83
N GLU A 153 5.32 8.53 -14.83
CA GLU A 153 4.66 8.87 -16.10
C GLU A 153 4.12 7.62 -16.81
N GLU A 154 4.93 6.56 -16.94
CA GLU A 154 4.51 5.33 -17.60
C GLU A 154 3.43 4.58 -16.80
N ALA A 155 3.52 4.57 -15.47
CA ALA A 155 2.51 3.99 -14.60
C ALA A 155 1.16 4.73 -14.72
N ARG A 156 1.19 6.07 -14.70
CA ARG A 156 0.01 6.91 -14.90
C ARG A 156 -0.61 6.72 -16.28
N ARG A 157 0.21 6.62 -17.34
CA ARG A 157 -0.26 6.31 -18.69
C ARG A 157 -0.92 4.94 -18.79
N ALA A 158 -0.45 3.98 -18.02
CA ALA A 158 -1.06 2.65 -17.91
C ALA A 158 -2.41 2.66 -17.14
N GLY A 159 -2.80 3.79 -16.52
CA GLY A 159 -4.04 3.96 -15.75
C GLY A 159 -3.92 3.56 -14.28
N ALA A 160 -2.72 3.27 -13.80
CA ALA A 160 -2.47 2.97 -12.40
C ALA A 160 -2.65 4.21 -11.50
N LEU A 161 -3.02 3.99 -10.25
CA LEU A 161 -2.83 4.96 -9.18
C LEU A 161 -1.33 5.02 -8.85
N VAL A 162 -0.73 6.22 -8.81
CA VAL A 162 0.71 6.38 -8.61
C VAL A 162 1.01 7.13 -7.32
N VAL A 163 1.72 6.47 -6.41
CA VAL A 163 2.14 7.03 -5.12
C VAL A 163 3.67 7.09 -5.08
N ALA A 164 4.22 8.28 -4.93
CA ALA A 164 5.66 8.43 -4.74
C ALA A 164 6.02 8.55 -3.26
N ILE A 165 7.08 7.86 -2.84
CA ILE A 165 7.66 7.99 -1.51
C ILE A 165 9.14 8.30 -1.71
N VAL A 166 9.54 9.53 -1.41
CA VAL A 166 10.88 10.01 -1.74
C VAL A 166 11.57 10.64 -0.54
N THR A 167 12.90 10.55 -0.53
CA THR A 167 13.71 11.20 0.50
C THR A 167 14.46 12.40 -0.07
N THR A 168 14.57 13.49 0.72
CA THR A 168 15.42 14.63 0.39
C THR A 168 16.83 14.46 0.97
N PRO A 169 17.84 15.07 0.34
CA PRO A 169 19.23 14.99 0.83
C PRO A 169 19.41 15.74 2.15
N PHE A 170 20.46 15.40 2.89
CA PHE A 170 20.90 16.18 4.04
C PHE A 170 21.40 17.58 3.64
N ASP A 171 21.26 18.57 4.50
CA ASP A 171 21.76 19.94 4.30
C ASP A 171 23.28 19.99 4.09
N VAL A 172 24.02 19.10 4.75
CA VAL A 172 25.47 18.96 4.58
C VAL A 172 25.86 18.56 3.15
N GLU A 173 24.97 17.96 2.38
CA GLU A 173 25.19 17.61 0.96
C GLU A 173 25.09 18.81 0.01
N ARG A 174 24.82 20.00 0.58
CA ARG A 174 24.83 21.31 -0.03
C ARG A 174 23.67 21.62 -0.99
N LYS A 175 23.48 22.94 -1.19
CA LYS A 175 22.36 23.52 -1.97
C LYS A 175 22.20 22.93 -3.38
N GLN A 176 23.30 22.59 -4.06
CA GLN A 176 23.18 22.06 -5.41
C GLN A 176 22.44 20.71 -5.45
N ARG A 177 22.67 19.84 -4.45
CA ARG A 177 21.99 18.54 -4.36
C ARG A 177 20.52 18.73 -3.97
N MET A 178 20.23 19.64 -3.06
CA MET A 178 18.88 20.00 -2.69
C MET A 178 18.10 20.61 -3.87
N ASN A 179 18.72 21.53 -4.65
CA ASN A 179 18.05 22.09 -5.83
C ASN A 179 17.68 21.01 -6.86
N ARG A 180 18.57 20.04 -7.10
CA ARG A 180 18.25 18.89 -7.97
C ARG A 180 17.11 18.04 -7.40
N ALA A 181 17.07 17.90 -6.07
CA ALA A 181 15.97 17.17 -5.41
C ALA A 181 14.64 17.87 -5.62
N LEU A 182 14.59 19.19 -5.42
CA LEU A 182 13.39 20.00 -5.63
C LEU A 182 12.92 20.00 -7.09
N GLU A 183 13.85 20.14 -8.05
CA GLU A 183 13.52 20.02 -9.48
C GLU A 183 12.95 18.64 -9.82
N GLY A 184 13.55 17.56 -9.26
CA GLY A 184 13.08 16.19 -9.43
C GLY A 184 11.71 15.97 -8.80
N LEU A 185 11.46 16.55 -7.63
CA LEU A 185 10.19 16.51 -6.93
C LEU A 185 9.08 17.16 -7.76
N GLN A 186 9.32 18.37 -8.28
CA GLN A 186 8.36 19.07 -9.14
C GLN A 186 7.99 18.31 -10.43
N LEU A 187 8.92 17.52 -10.97
CA LEU A 187 8.65 16.65 -12.11
C LEU A 187 7.82 15.43 -11.69
N LEU A 188 8.11 14.88 -10.52
CA LEU A 188 7.43 13.71 -9.98
C LEU A 188 5.98 14.02 -9.58
N GLU A 189 5.75 15.16 -8.93
CA GLU A 189 4.41 15.63 -8.53
C GLU A 189 3.42 15.73 -9.69
N LYS A 190 3.90 16.06 -10.89
CA LYS A 190 3.05 16.14 -12.09
C LYS A 190 2.55 14.78 -12.58
N GLU A 191 3.28 13.73 -12.25
CA GLU A 191 3.05 12.37 -12.76
C GLU A 191 2.55 11.40 -11.69
N THR A 192 2.26 11.91 -10.48
CA THR A 192 1.78 11.12 -9.34
C THR A 192 0.44 11.62 -8.83
N ASP A 193 -0.33 10.75 -8.24
CA ASP A 193 -1.58 11.08 -7.56
C ASP A 193 -1.32 11.54 -6.12
N ALA A 194 -0.23 11.03 -5.52
CA ALA A 194 0.18 11.36 -4.16
C ALA A 194 1.71 11.34 -4.04
N VAL A 195 2.28 12.27 -3.29
CA VAL A 195 3.72 12.30 -2.98
C VAL A 195 3.94 12.44 -1.49
N LEU A 196 4.69 11.49 -0.93
CA LEU A 196 5.21 11.56 0.44
C LEU A 196 6.69 11.94 0.38
N VAL A 197 7.04 13.06 0.99
CA VAL A 197 8.42 13.54 1.08
C VAL A 197 8.95 13.33 2.49
N LEU A 198 10.04 12.59 2.61
CA LEU A 198 10.72 12.32 3.87
C LEU A 198 12.04 13.11 3.92
N ASP A 199 12.19 13.96 4.93
CA ASP A 199 13.40 14.76 5.09
C ASP A 199 14.47 14.00 5.89
N ASN A 200 15.59 13.68 5.23
CA ASN A 200 16.71 13.01 5.90
C ASN A 200 17.30 13.82 7.06
N ASN A 201 17.15 15.15 7.06
CA ASN A 201 17.64 15.97 8.20
C ASN A 201 16.97 15.61 9.51
N ARG A 202 15.74 15.08 9.48
CA ARG A 202 15.04 14.63 10.69
C ARG A 202 15.75 13.44 11.37
N LEU A 203 16.51 12.61 10.63
CA LEU A 203 17.35 11.57 11.21
C LEU A 203 18.43 12.16 12.13
N LEU A 204 18.98 13.33 11.82
CA LEU A 204 20.00 13.99 12.65
C LEU A 204 19.45 14.40 14.02
N HIS A 205 18.15 14.68 14.10
CA HIS A 205 17.49 15.01 15.37
C HIS A 205 17.05 13.75 16.12
N PHE A 206 16.62 12.71 15.38
CA PHE A 206 16.09 11.49 15.96
C PHE A 206 17.20 10.56 16.48
N VAL A 207 18.26 10.35 15.69
CA VAL A 207 19.35 9.41 16.00
C VAL A 207 20.74 10.01 15.74
N PRO A 208 21.10 11.12 16.43
CA PRO A 208 22.31 11.91 16.12
C PRO A 208 23.63 11.15 16.29
N ASN A 209 23.66 10.13 17.12
CA ASN A 209 24.87 9.36 17.44
C ASN A 209 24.89 7.96 16.80
N MET A 210 23.96 7.64 15.90
CA MET A 210 23.88 6.36 15.23
C MET A 210 24.84 6.30 14.03
N PRO A 211 25.46 5.15 13.73
CA PRO A 211 26.19 4.95 12.48
C PRO A 211 25.34 5.29 11.26
N LEU A 212 25.96 5.86 10.23
CA LEU A 212 25.25 6.43 9.08
C LEU A 212 24.39 5.40 8.32
N ASP A 213 24.91 4.20 8.13
CA ASP A 213 24.22 3.09 7.47
C ASP A 213 23.02 2.56 8.31
N GLU A 214 23.14 2.56 9.64
CA GLU A 214 22.05 2.21 10.53
C GLU A 214 20.97 3.31 10.50
N ALA A 215 21.35 4.59 10.52
CA ALA A 215 20.42 5.71 10.42
C ALA A 215 19.63 5.68 9.10
N PHE A 216 20.28 5.41 7.96
CA PHE A 216 19.57 5.20 6.70
C PHE A 216 18.64 3.99 6.72
N SER A 217 19.03 2.91 7.41
CA SER A 217 18.17 1.74 7.58
C SER A 217 16.85 2.06 8.28
N ILE A 218 16.82 3.05 9.20
CA ILE A 218 15.58 3.50 9.85
C ILE A 218 14.64 4.13 8.83
N MET A 219 15.15 5.00 7.95
CA MET A 219 14.34 5.61 6.88
C MET A 219 13.82 4.55 5.90
N ASP A 220 14.67 3.62 5.49
CA ASP A 220 14.26 2.51 4.62
C ASP A 220 13.22 1.60 5.31
N GLN A 221 13.33 1.40 6.64
CA GLN A 221 12.32 0.67 7.42
C GLN A 221 10.98 1.42 7.42
N LEU A 222 11.00 2.72 7.69
CA LEU A 222 9.78 3.53 7.69
C LEU A 222 9.08 3.46 6.33
N ILE A 223 9.81 3.63 5.23
CA ILE A 223 9.23 3.53 3.87
C ILE A 223 8.65 2.12 3.65
N ALA A 224 9.35 1.09 4.09
CA ALA A 224 8.90 -0.28 3.91
C ALA A 224 7.63 -0.59 4.73
N GLU A 225 7.53 -0.08 5.97
CA GLU A 225 6.33 -0.20 6.80
C GLU A 225 5.13 0.54 6.20
N ILE A 226 5.38 1.72 5.63
CA ILE A 226 4.38 2.52 4.92
C ILE A 226 3.81 1.73 3.74
N VAL A 227 4.70 1.25 2.86
CA VAL A 227 4.30 0.47 1.68
C VAL A 227 3.56 -0.80 2.11
N LYS A 228 4.11 -1.53 3.10
CA LYS A 228 3.51 -2.74 3.65
C LYS A 228 2.10 -2.46 4.17
N GLY A 229 1.95 -1.43 4.99
CA GLY A 229 0.67 -1.08 5.58
C GLY A 229 -0.40 -0.78 4.52
N VAL A 230 -0.08 0.02 3.50
CA VAL A 230 -1.04 0.33 2.41
C VAL A 230 -1.37 -0.91 1.59
N VAL A 231 -0.36 -1.70 1.21
CA VAL A 231 -0.58 -2.94 0.45
C VAL A 231 -1.46 -3.91 1.21
N GLU A 232 -1.14 -4.19 2.48
CA GLU A 232 -1.90 -5.12 3.31
C GLU A 232 -3.33 -4.63 3.59
N THR A 233 -3.52 -3.33 3.72
CA THR A 233 -4.86 -2.72 3.87
C THR A 233 -5.76 -3.03 2.67
N ILE A 234 -5.17 -3.10 1.47
CA ILE A 234 -5.90 -3.32 0.22
C ILE A 234 -6.05 -4.81 -0.10
N THR A 235 -5.04 -5.63 0.23
CA THR A 235 -4.95 -7.03 -0.24
C THR A 235 -5.39 -8.06 0.80
N LEU A 236 -5.32 -7.74 2.09
CA LEU A 236 -5.66 -8.70 3.13
C LEU A 236 -7.08 -8.50 3.64
N PRO A 237 -7.78 -9.60 3.97
CA PRO A 237 -9.11 -9.52 4.57
C PRO A 237 -9.07 -8.74 5.89
N SER A 238 -9.98 -7.80 6.05
CA SER A 238 -10.10 -6.95 7.24
C SER A 238 -11.47 -7.12 7.87
N LEU A 239 -11.59 -6.78 9.17
CA LEU A 239 -12.90 -6.75 9.87
C LEU A 239 -13.81 -5.67 9.27
N ILE A 240 -13.21 -4.53 8.90
CA ILE A 240 -13.82 -3.47 8.15
C ILE A 240 -12.97 -3.35 6.88
N ASN A 241 -13.47 -3.93 5.79
CA ASN A 241 -12.76 -3.95 4.52
C ASN A 241 -12.71 -2.57 3.88
N LEU A 242 -11.54 -2.24 3.36
CA LEU A 242 -11.35 -1.09 2.47
C LEU A 242 -11.32 -1.59 1.03
N ASP A 243 -12.19 -1.03 0.21
CA ASP A 243 -12.18 -1.32 -1.23
C ASP A 243 -11.07 -0.48 -1.90
N PHE A 244 -10.36 -1.08 -2.86
CA PHE A 244 -9.35 -0.34 -3.65
C PHE A 244 -9.96 0.88 -4.37
N ALA A 245 -11.24 0.80 -4.74
CA ALA A 245 -11.97 1.93 -5.33
C ALA A 245 -12.07 3.13 -4.39
N ASP A 246 -12.22 2.88 -3.09
CA ASP A 246 -12.27 3.92 -2.05
C ASP A 246 -10.91 4.61 -1.91
N VAL A 247 -9.84 3.81 -1.81
CA VAL A 247 -8.44 4.32 -1.78
C VAL A 247 -8.16 5.17 -3.01
N ARG A 248 -8.56 4.70 -4.20
CA ARG A 248 -8.41 5.42 -5.46
C ARG A 248 -9.18 6.74 -5.47
N THR A 249 -10.37 6.77 -4.90
CA THR A 249 -11.22 7.97 -4.86
C THR A 249 -10.60 9.05 -3.98
N ILE A 250 -10.09 8.69 -2.80
CA ILE A 250 -9.39 9.62 -1.93
C ILE A 250 -8.12 10.13 -2.62
N MET A 251 -7.26 9.25 -3.13
CA MET A 251 -5.95 9.64 -3.65
C MET A 251 -6.01 10.40 -4.98
N LYS A 252 -7.03 10.20 -5.82
CA LYS A 252 -7.18 10.93 -7.10
C LYS A 252 -7.48 12.41 -6.95
N GLY A 253 -7.80 12.90 -5.78
CA GLY A 253 -8.02 14.31 -5.51
C GLY A 253 -6.80 15.19 -5.79
N GLY A 254 -5.61 14.61 -5.85
CA GLY A 254 -4.32 15.30 -5.99
C GLY A 254 -3.99 16.11 -4.74
N GLY A 255 -2.72 16.41 -4.52
CA GLY A 255 -2.27 17.23 -3.40
C GLY A 255 -1.07 16.62 -2.65
N VAL A 256 -0.58 17.34 -1.67
CA VAL A 256 0.46 16.83 -0.77
C VAL A 256 -0.18 15.80 0.14
N THR A 257 0.33 14.58 0.08
CA THR A 257 -0.14 13.50 0.95
C THR A 257 0.75 13.46 2.18
N MET A 258 0.13 13.56 3.32
CA MET A 258 0.79 13.31 4.59
C MET A 258 0.48 11.89 5.05
N MET A 259 1.49 11.27 5.62
CA MET A 259 1.34 9.97 6.23
C MET A 259 1.56 10.06 7.72
N LEU A 260 0.66 9.42 8.45
CA LEU A 260 0.77 9.23 9.87
C LEU A 260 1.00 7.75 10.14
N TYR A 261 1.91 7.47 11.05
CA TYR A 261 2.25 6.13 11.50
C TYR A 261 2.51 6.17 13.00
N GLY A 262 1.85 5.31 13.74
CA GLY A 262 2.07 5.13 15.18
C GLY A 262 1.83 3.68 15.56
N GLU A 263 2.55 3.21 16.57
CA GLU A 263 2.44 1.86 17.09
C GLU A 263 2.68 1.90 18.60
N SER A 264 1.69 1.46 19.40
CA SER A 264 1.80 1.48 20.87
C SER A 264 1.02 0.33 21.51
N ASP A 265 1.53 -0.17 22.63
CA ASP A 265 0.85 -1.13 23.51
C ASP A 265 0.08 -0.44 24.66
N GLN A 266 0.16 0.88 24.76
CA GLN A 266 -0.45 1.66 25.83
C GLN A 266 -1.90 2.12 25.51
N GLY A 267 -2.41 1.77 24.34
CA GLY A 267 -3.79 2.01 23.97
C GLY A 267 -4.02 3.11 22.93
N PRO A 268 -5.30 3.41 22.62
CA PRO A 268 -5.70 4.29 21.52
C PRO A 268 -5.15 5.71 21.59
N GLU A 269 -5.12 6.32 22.76
CA GLU A 269 -4.66 7.70 22.93
C GLU A 269 -3.16 7.83 22.62
N GLU A 270 -2.36 6.87 23.12
CA GLU A 270 -0.91 6.90 22.92
C GLU A 270 -0.54 6.59 21.46
N VAL A 271 -1.19 5.62 20.83
CA VAL A 271 -0.91 5.34 19.41
C VAL A 271 -1.23 6.53 18.49
N VAL A 272 -2.29 7.28 18.79
CA VAL A 272 -2.60 8.53 18.05
C VAL A 272 -1.60 9.61 18.38
N HIS A 273 -1.23 9.78 19.64
CA HIS A 273 -0.19 10.73 20.04
C HIS A 273 1.15 10.44 19.34
N GLU A 274 1.59 9.19 19.32
CA GLU A 274 2.79 8.79 18.60
C GLU A 274 2.68 9.03 17.09
N SER A 275 1.52 8.75 16.49
CA SER A 275 1.32 8.96 15.05
C SER A 275 1.36 10.44 14.66
N LEU A 276 0.81 11.34 15.48
CA LEU A 276 0.79 12.78 15.24
C LEU A 276 2.12 13.47 15.54
N ASN A 277 2.97 12.86 16.38
CA ASN A 277 4.27 13.41 16.78
C ASN A 277 5.43 12.57 16.26
N HIS A 278 5.22 11.80 15.19
CA HIS A 278 6.25 10.91 14.66
C HIS A 278 7.49 11.72 14.22
N PRO A 279 8.69 11.45 14.78
CA PRO A 279 9.85 12.33 14.64
C PRO A 279 10.38 12.45 13.20
N LEU A 280 10.12 11.45 12.36
CA LEU A 280 10.60 11.43 10.97
C LEU A 280 9.57 11.94 9.95
N LEU A 281 8.32 12.16 10.37
CA LEU A 281 7.25 12.66 9.51
C LEU A 281 7.00 14.13 9.75
N ASP A 282 6.71 14.88 8.69
CA ASP A 282 6.25 16.27 8.79
C ASP A 282 4.73 16.24 8.78
N ILE A 283 4.13 16.50 9.94
CA ILE A 283 2.71 16.25 10.13
C ILE A 283 2.01 17.57 10.44
N ASP A 284 1.23 18.04 9.48
CA ASP A 284 0.21 19.05 9.70
C ASP A 284 -1.07 18.59 8.99
N ILE A 285 -1.99 18.03 9.76
CA ILE A 285 -3.26 17.51 9.22
C ILE A 285 -4.41 18.50 9.35
N GLU A 286 -4.16 19.70 9.85
CA GLU A 286 -5.21 20.72 9.98
C GLU A 286 -5.75 21.10 8.59
N GLY A 287 -7.06 20.99 8.44
CA GLY A 287 -7.72 21.30 7.17
C GLY A 287 -7.67 20.22 6.10
N ALA A 288 -7.13 19.04 6.38
CA ALA A 288 -7.17 17.92 5.43
C ALA A 288 -8.62 17.59 5.04
N THR A 289 -8.83 17.39 3.75
CA THR A 289 -10.15 17.18 3.13
C THR A 289 -10.46 15.71 2.89
N GLY A 290 -9.47 14.84 2.99
CA GLY A 290 -9.62 13.39 2.89
C GLY A 290 -8.64 12.67 3.80
N ALA A 291 -9.07 11.55 4.38
CA ALA A 291 -8.20 10.67 5.16
C ALA A 291 -8.60 9.20 4.97
N LEU A 292 -7.60 8.37 4.78
CA LEU A 292 -7.69 6.94 4.91
C LEU A 292 -7.06 6.55 6.23
N ILE A 293 -7.82 5.94 7.13
CA ILE A 293 -7.34 5.52 8.45
C ILE A 293 -7.45 3.99 8.51
N HIS A 294 -6.34 3.33 8.77
CA HIS A 294 -6.32 1.88 8.99
C HIS A 294 -5.72 1.55 10.34
N VAL A 295 -6.47 0.79 11.14
CA VAL A 295 -6.06 0.33 12.46
C VAL A 295 -5.79 -1.17 12.41
N THR A 296 -4.59 -1.59 12.83
CA THR A 296 -4.24 -2.99 13.00
C THR A 296 -3.97 -3.23 14.47
N GLY A 297 -4.55 -4.26 15.04
CA GLY A 297 -4.26 -4.63 16.41
C GLY A 297 -4.23 -6.14 16.60
N GLY A 298 -3.75 -6.58 17.75
CA GLY A 298 -3.72 -7.99 18.10
C GLY A 298 -5.13 -8.57 18.29
N PRO A 299 -5.23 -9.87 18.61
CA PRO A 299 -6.50 -10.60 18.65
C PRO A 299 -7.48 -10.09 19.72
N TYR A 300 -7.00 -9.29 20.68
CA TYR A 300 -7.80 -8.71 21.76
C TYR A 300 -8.24 -7.26 21.50
N MET A 301 -7.81 -6.63 20.39
CA MET A 301 -8.26 -5.28 20.03
C MET A 301 -9.77 -5.27 19.87
N THR A 302 -10.44 -4.38 20.58
CA THR A 302 -11.90 -4.23 20.55
C THR A 302 -12.34 -3.24 19.47
N LEU A 303 -13.59 -3.35 19.04
CA LEU A 303 -14.19 -2.36 18.14
C LEU A 303 -14.21 -0.95 18.75
N GLU A 304 -14.39 -0.86 20.07
CA GLU A 304 -14.35 0.40 20.80
C GLU A 304 -12.98 1.07 20.72
N GLN A 305 -11.91 0.32 20.87
CA GLN A 305 -10.53 0.83 20.74
C GLN A 305 -10.25 1.31 19.29
N ALA A 306 -10.68 0.55 18.29
CA ALA A 306 -10.51 0.94 16.89
C ALA A 306 -11.31 2.22 16.56
N ASN A 307 -12.53 2.35 17.05
CA ASN A 307 -13.34 3.56 16.90
C ASN A 307 -12.71 4.75 17.62
N GLN A 308 -12.19 4.57 18.86
CA GLN A 308 -11.53 5.62 19.61
C GLN A 308 -10.31 6.17 18.87
N VAL A 309 -9.49 5.31 18.25
CA VAL A 309 -8.38 5.73 17.37
C VAL A 309 -8.92 6.61 16.23
N CYS A 310 -9.98 6.15 15.54
CA CYS A 310 -10.57 6.87 14.44
C CYS A 310 -11.10 8.25 14.86
N ASP A 311 -11.85 8.32 15.97
CA ASP A 311 -12.41 9.57 16.50
C ASP A 311 -11.31 10.58 16.88
N LEU A 312 -10.24 10.13 17.53
CA LEU A 312 -9.12 10.97 17.90
C LEU A 312 -8.37 11.50 16.65
N MET A 313 -8.16 10.65 15.65
CA MET A 313 -7.51 11.04 14.39
C MET A 313 -8.36 12.04 13.61
N THR A 314 -9.67 11.78 13.50
CA THR A 314 -10.60 12.62 12.73
C THR A 314 -10.88 13.97 13.38
N SER A 315 -10.74 14.08 14.71
CA SER A 315 -10.94 15.33 15.46
C SER A 315 -10.06 16.50 14.98
N LYS A 316 -8.96 16.20 14.28
CA LYS A 316 -8.02 17.18 13.72
C LYS A 316 -8.31 17.55 12.27
N LEU A 317 -9.17 16.80 11.59
CA LEU A 317 -9.48 17.00 10.17
C LEU A 317 -10.55 18.08 9.98
N SER A 318 -10.74 18.50 8.72
CA SER A 318 -11.89 19.35 8.36
C SER A 318 -13.21 18.65 8.72
N PRO A 319 -14.23 19.40 9.23
CA PRO A 319 -15.56 18.81 9.48
C PRO A 319 -16.24 18.22 8.24
N THR A 320 -15.77 18.58 7.04
CA THR A 320 -16.26 18.09 5.75
C THR A 320 -15.34 17.05 5.12
N ALA A 321 -14.30 16.61 5.85
CA ALA A 321 -13.36 15.63 5.34
C ALA A 321 -14.03 14.29 5.02
N GLN A 322 -13.69 13.72 3.88
CA GLN A 322 -14.08 12.36 3.56
C GLN A 322 -13.13 11.39 4.28
N VAL A 323 -13.65 10.62 5.22
CA VAL A 323 -12.87 9.66 5.99
C VAL A 323 -13.25 8.24 5.57
N ILE A 324 -12.27 7.44 5.25
CA ILE A 324 -12.40 6.01 5.02
C ILE A 324 -11.65 5.29 6.14
N PHE A 325 -12.33 4.36 6.80
CA PHE A 325 -11.84 3.65 7.97
C PHE A 325 -11.79 2.15 7.72
N GLY A 326 -10.66 1.54 8.06
CA GLY A 326 -10.46 0.10 8.05
C GLY A 326 -9.88 -0.42 9.35
N ALA A 327 -10.23 -1.64 9.72
CA ALA A 327 -9.68 -2.28 10.92
C ALA A 327 -9.37 -3.76 10.67
N ARG A 328 -8.22 -4.24 11.16
CA ARG A 328 -7.76 -5.61 11.00
C ARG A 328 -7.19 -6.18 12.29
N HIS A 329 -7.40 -7.46 12.51
CA HIS A 329 -6.64 -8.21 13.51
C HIS A 329 -5.42 -8.89 12.87
N ASP A 330 -4.29 -8.78 13.56
CA ASP A 330 -3.07 -9.49 13.22
C ASP A 330 -2.46 -10.08 14.51
N PRO A 331 -2.42 -11.41 14.63
CA PRO A 331 -1.91 -12.07 15.85
C PRO A 331 -0.47 -11.71 16.21
N ALA A 332 0.32 -11.21 15.24
CA ALA A 332 1.70 -10.81 15.49
C ALA A 332 1.81 -9.57 16.37
N PHE A 333 0.75 -8.76 16.48
CA PHE A 333 0.76 -7.52 17.26
C PHE A 333 0.49 -7.72 18.77
N GLY A 334 0.00 -8.90 19.22
CA GLY A 334 -0.26 -9.15 20.64
C GLY A 334 -1.21 -8.10 21.24
N ASP A 335 -0.72 -7.27 22.16
CA ASP A 335 -1.47 -6.17 22.76
C ASP A 335 -1.24 -4.81 22.08
N THR A 336 -0.38 -4.77 21.06
CA THR A 336 -0.02 -3.55 20.34
C THR A 336 -1.11 -3.13 19.37
N ILE A 337 -1.40 -1.84 19.30
CA ILE A 337 -2.23 -1.21 18.29
C ILE A 337 -1.32 -0.41 17.36
N LYS A 338 -1.52 -0.55 16.08
CA LYS A 338 -0.86 0.21 15.02
C LYS A 338 -1.91 1.03 14.27
N VAL A 339 -1.64 2.31 14.08
CA VAL A 339 -2.43 3.16 13.21
C VAL A 339 -1.59 3.63 12.05
N MET A 340 -2.20 3.60 10.90
CA MET A 340 -1.67 4.19 9.68
C MET A 340 -2.76 5.06 9.05
N SER A 341 -2.41 6.29 8.72
CA SER A 341 -3.33 7.18 8.02
C SER A 341 -2.64 7.87 6.86
N LEU A 342 -3.34 7.93 5.73
CA LEU A 342 -2.99 8.77 4.60
C LEU A 342 -3.95 9.96 4.60
N SER A 343 -3.43 11.16 4.76
CA SER A 343 -4.21 12.39 4.78
C SER A 343 -3.89 13.23 3.54
N LEU A 344 -4.93 13.71 2.85
CA LEU A 344 -4.80 14.56 1.68
C LEU A 344 -5.12 16.01 2.03
N ILE A 345 -4.17 16.88 1.78
CA ILE A 345 -4.35 18.32 1.88
C ILE A 345 -4.41 18.87 0.46
N HIS A 346 -5.57 19.40 0.08
CA HIS A 346 -5.68 20.17 -1.14
C HIS A 346 -5.14 21.57 -0.88
N ILE A 347 -3.97 21.90 -1.48
CA ILE A 347 -3.38 23.24 -1.46
C ILE A 347 -3.97 24.05 -2.61
#